data_81117ca477e085516d508e5a7d797308
#
_entry.id   81117ca477e085516d508e5a7d797308
#
_cell.length_a   1.000
_cell.length_b   1.000
_cell.length_c   1.000
_cell.angle_alpha   90.00
_cell.angle_beta   90.00
_cell.angle_gamma   90.00
#
_symmetry.space_group_name_H-M   'P 1'
#
loop_
_entity.id
_entity.type
_entity.pdbx_description
1 polymer ?
#
loop_
_entity_poly.entity_id
_entity_poly.type
_entity_poly.pdbx_seq_one_letter_code
_entity_poly.pdbx_strand_id
1 'polypeptide(L)'
;LRCRLGLDDTDHVDEGCTTSSFDELLSEIQEAMNCDILERRLVRLWPFAERRTRGNGALGAIIDISEKDELLLEKICNDWFDRLLIKVAGYPPSKIPVSPCLAISFDKAPEHWYWDAVRGYVKPENILRDAGNTGAILFLKNEISGVVGACAAISWESNTNSSWELIAWR
;
A
#
# COMPACT_ATOMS: atom_id res chain seq x y z
N LEU A 1 19.58 0.61 3.58
CA LEU A 1 18.42 0.44 4.46
C LEU A 1 17.23 -0.05 3.64
N ARG A 2 16.72 -1.22 4.00
CA ARG A 2 15.51 -1.74 3.35
C ARG A 2 14.27 -1.06 3.89
N CYS A 3 13.44 -0.60 2.98
CA CYS A 3 12.14 -0.01 3.28
C CYS A 3 11.05 -0.78 2.52
N ARG A 4 9.91 -0.99 3.18
CA ARG A 4 8.69 -1.57 2.61
C ARG A 4 7.67 -0.49 2.42
N LEU A 5 7.10 -0.43 1.22
CA LEU A 5 6.02 0.47 0.87
C LEU A 5 4.77 -0.34 0.54
N GLY A 6 3.61 0.12 0.98
CA GLY A 6 2.32 -0.49 0.68
C GLY A 6 1.27 0.57 0.39
N LEU A 7 0.50 0.39 -0.69
CA LEU A 7 -0.56 1.31 -1.11
C LEU A 7 -1.84 0.55 -1.39
N ASP A 8 -2.95 1.05 -0.89
CA ASP A 8 -4.27 0.49 -1.18
C ASP A 8 -5.35 1.57 -1.28
N ASP A 9 -6.47 1.18 -1.91
CA ASP A 9 -7.75 1.90 -1.98
C ASP A 9 -7.65 3.31 -2.57
N THR A 10 -6.92 3.46 -3.69
CA THR A 10 -6.75 4.74 -4.39
C THR A 10 -7.64 4.88 -5.62
N ASP A 11 -8.38 3.84 -6.00
CA ASP A 11 -9.19 3.79 -7.21
C ASP A 11 -10.69 3.86 -6.92
N HIS A 12 -11.40 4.61 -7.75
CA HIS A 12 -12.84 4.64 -7.85
C HIS A 12 -13.34 3.50 -8.77
N VAL A 13 -14.63 3.15 -8.71
CA VAL A 13 -15.21 2.12 -9.57
C VAL A 13 -15.03 2.41 -11.07
N ASP A 14 -15.06 3.66 -11.44
CA ASP A 14 -14.98 4.13 -12.84
C ASP A 14 -13.65 4.83 -13.16
N GLU A 15 -12.90 5.30 -12.17
CA GLU A 15 -11.70 6.11 -12.35
C GLU A 15 -10.53 5.65 -11.47
N GLY A 16 -9.33 6.04 -11.89
CA GLY A 16 -8.11 5.74 -11.17
C GLY A 16 -7.66 4.28 -11.28
N CYS A 17 -6.50 4.03 -10.73
CA CYS A 17 -5.90 2.69 -10.69
C CYS A 17 -4.80 2.69 -9.63
N THR A 18 -4.95 1.85 -8.60
CA THR A 18 -3.95 1.76 -7.54
C THR A 18 -2.57 1.34 -8.07
N THR A 19 -2.52 0.49 -9.09
CA THR A 19 -1.25 0.11 -9.73
C THR A 19 -0.56 1.31 -10.37
N SER A 20 -1.30 2.14 -11.12
CA SER A 20 -0.74 3.35 -11.73
C SER A 20 -0.29 4.37 -10.69
N SER A 21 -1.10 4.60 -9.66
CA SER A 21 -0.74 5.50 -8.57
C SER A 21 0.51 5.06 -7.82
N PHE A 22 0.67 3.75 -7.63
CA PHE A 22 1.87 3.22 -6.97
C PHE A 22 3.11 3.32 -7.85
N ASP A 23 2.95 3.14 -9.16
CA ASP A 23 4.06 3.32 -10.11
C ASP A 23 4.50 4.78 -10.21
N GLU A 24 3.55 5.73 -10.19
CA GLU A 24 3.83 7.17 -10.08
C GLU A 24 4.66 7.48 -8.81
N LEU A 25 4.27 6.95 -7.64
CA LEU A 25 5.03 7.12 -6.39
C LEU A 25 6.46 6.57 -6.50
N LEU A 26 6.61 5.33 -6.98
CA LEU A 26 7.93 4.70 -7.09
C LEU A 26 8.84 5.45 -8.07
N SER A 27 8.29 5.96 -9.16
CA SER A 27 9.03 6.78 -10.13
C SER A 27 9.49 8.10 -9.49
N GLU A 28 8.62 8.77 -8.75
CA GLU A 28 8.97 10.02 -8.06
C GLU A 28 10.06 9.81 -7.00
N ILE A 29 10.02 8.69 -6.26
CA ILE A 29 11.08 8.34 -5.32
C ILE A 29 12.42 8.16 -6.05
N GLN A 30 12.43 7.42 -7.17
CA GLN A 30 13.66 7.19 -7.96
C GLN A 30 14.21 8.46 -8.61
N GLU A 31 13.36 9.42 -8.98
CA GLU A 31 13.77 10.71 -9.51
C GLU A 31 14.36 11.63 -8.43
N ALA A 32 13.82 11.55 -7.21
CA ALA A 32 14.20 12.45 -6.12
C ALA A 32 15.40 11.96 -5.29
N MET A 33 15.68 10.65 -5.28
CA MET A 33 16.73 10.07 -4.45
C MET A 33 17.33 8.81 -5.08
N ASN A 34 18.54 8.46 -4.67
CA ASN A 34 19.16 7.19 -5.07
C ASN A 34 18.45 6.03 -4.36
N CYS A 35 17.72 5.23 -5.14
CA CYS A 35 16.87 4.17 -4.64
C CYS A 35 16.86 2.98 -5.60
N ASP A 36 17.12 1.79 -5.08
CA ASP A 36 16.97 0.54 -5.82
C ASP A 36 15.63 -0.12 -5.46
N ILE A 37 14.78 -0.36 -6.45
CA ILE A 37 13.57 -1.14 -6.26
C ILE A 37 13.94 -2.62 -6.34
N LEU A 38 13.96 -3.30 -5.20
CA LEU A 38 14.34 -4.71 -5.10
C LEU A 38 13.19 -5.65 -5.47
N GLU A 39 11.95 -5.24 -5.16
CA GLU A 39 10.76 -6.05 -5.40
C GLU A 39 9.54 -5.16 -5.61
N ARG A 40 8.68 -5.55 -6.55
CA ARG A 40 7.31 -5.02 -6.71
C ARG A 40 6.33 -6.17 -6.55
N ARG A 41 5.23 -5.94 -5.88
CA ARG A 41 4.25 -6.98 -5.59
C ARG A 41 2.81 -6.49 -5.70
N LEU A 42 1.94 -7.38 -6.13
CA LEU A 42 0.49 -7.24 -6.03
C LEU A 42 0.01 -8.27 -5.02
N VAL A 43 -0.50 -7.81 -3.90
CA VAL A 43 -1.05 -8.65 -2.83
C VAL A 43 -2.54 -8.79 -3.06
N ARG A 44 -3.00 -10.02 -3.37
CA ARG A 44 -4.42 -10.32 -3.48
C ARG A 44 -5.01 -10.50 -2.09
N LEU A 45 -6.00 -9.69 -1.77
CA LEU A 45 -6.72 -9.71 -0.50
C LEU A 45 -7.97 -10.59 -0.60
N TRP A 46 -8.68 -10.76 0.51
CA TRP A 46 -9.89 -11.60 0.56
C TRP A 46 -10.91 -11.20 -0.52
N PRO A 47 -11.30 -12.13 -1.42
CA PRO A 47 -12.07 -11.80 -2.62
C PRO A 47 -13.54 -11.46 -2.34
N PHE A 48 -14.03 -11.74 -1.13
CA PHE A 48 -15.43 -11.52 -0.75
C PHE A 48 -15.64 -10.25 0.09
N ALA A 49 -14.65 -9.36 0.13
CA ALA A 49 -14.80 -8.07 0.79
C ALA A 49 -15.91 -7.25 0.15
N GLU A 50 -16.79 -6.68 0.96
CA GLU A 50 -17.92 -5.86 0.49
C GLU A 50 -17.42 -4.54 -0.14
N ARG A 51 -16.39 -3.95 0.46
CA ARG A 51 -15.75 -2.71 -0.02
C ARG A 51 -14.60 -3.06 -0.97
N ARG A 52 -14.91 -3.22 -2.21
CA ARG A 52 -13.93 -3.40 -3.29
C ARG A 52 -14.44 -2.72 -4.56
N THR A 53 -13.57 -2.21 -5.35
CA THR A 53 -13.91 -1.57 -6.65
C THR A 53 -14.01 -2.63 -7.75
N ARG A 54 -12.89 -3.03 -8.34
CA ARG A 54 -12.80 -4.00 -9.43
C ARG A 54 -12.20 -5.33 -8.99
N GLY A 55 -11.24 -5.28 -8.13
CA GLY A 55 -10.61 -6.43 -7.50
C GLY A 55 -10.10 -6.03 -6.13
N ASN A 56 -9.90 -6.99 -5.23
CA ASN A 56 -9.37 -6.70 -3.92
C ASN A 56 -7.87 -7.01 -3.89
N GLY A 57 -7.04 -5.98 -4.00
CA GLY A 57 -5.60 -6.15 -4.03
C GLY A 57 -4.86 -4.85 -3.77
N ALA A 58 -3.84 -4.94 -2.94
CA ALA A 58 -2.96 -3.85 -2.59
C ALA A 58 -1.60 -3.98 -3.30
N LEU A 59 -0.91 -2.87 -3.48
CA LEU A 59 0.41 -2.83 -4.09
C LEU A 59 1.48 -2.68 -3.02
N GLY A 60 2.61 -3.34 -3.22
CA GLY A 60 3.76 -3.21 -2.35
C GLY A 60 5.08 -3.17 -3.11
N ALA A 61 6.09 -2.63 -2.45
CA ALA A 61 7.47 -2.70 -2.93
C ALA A 61 8.43 -2.86 -1.76
N ILE A 62 9.57 -3.47 -2.05
CA ILE A 62 10.76 -3.36 -1.20
C ILE A 62 11.75 -2.50 -1.97
N ILE A 63 12.23 -1.47 -1.31
CA ILE A 63 13.26 -0.58 -1.86
C ILE A 63 14.48 -0.58 -0.95
N ASP A 64 15.64 -0.30 -1.51
CA ASP A 64 16.88 -0.07 -0.77
C ASP A 64 17.34 1.37 -0.93
N ILE A 65 17.55 2.04 0.18
CA ILE A 65 17.94 3.45 0.26
C ILE A 65 19.13 3.63 1.20
N SER A 66 19.77 4.77 1.17
CA SER A 66 20.75 5.15 2.19
C SER A 66 20.03 5.47 3.52
N GLU A 67 20.58 5.06 4.66
CA GLU A 67 20.00 5.37 6.00
C GLU A 67 19.79 6.87 6.23
N LYS A 68 20.67 7.71 5.69
CA LYS A 68 20.55 9.19 5.80
C LYS A 68 19.33 9.75 5.06
N ASP A 69 18.74 8.99 4.14
CA ASP A 69 17.67 9.44 3.26
C ASP A 69 16.26 9.03 3.78
N GLU A 70 16.18 8.43 4.97
CA GLU A 70 14.93 8.00 5.61
C GLU A 70 13.91 9.16 5.71
N LEU A 71 14.32 10.30 6.29
CA LEU A 71 13.45 11.49 6.41
C LEU A 71 13.07 12.08 5.05
N LEU A 72 13.96 11.97 4.06
CA LEU A 72 13.66 12.42 2.70
C LEU A 72 12.59 11.53 2.07
N LEU A 73 12.69 10.21 2.23
CA LEU A 73 11.67 9.27 1.77
C LEU A 73 10.30 9.56 2.40
N GLU A 74 10.27 9.74 3.73
CA GLU A 74 9.03 10.08 4.43
C GLU A 74 8.41 11.37 3.86
N LYS A 75 9.24 12.40 3.64
CA LYS A 75 8.76 13.66 3.06
C LYS A 75 8.21 13.49 1.67
N ILE A 76 8.89 12.76 0.78
CA ILE A 76 8.42 12.47 -0.59
C ILE A 76 7.06 11.75 -0.53
N CYS A 77 6.96 10.73 0.29
CA CYS A 77 5.72 9.96 0.46
C CYS A 77 4.57 10.82 1.00
N ASN A 78 4.84 11.69 1.97
CA ASN A 78 3.84 12.60 2.50
C ASN A 78 3.35 13.59 1.43
N ASP A 79 4.28 14.26 0.75
CA ASP A 79 3.96 15.26 -0.26
C ASP A 79 3.20 14.63 -1.45
N TRP A 80 3.59 13.41 -1.84
CA TRP A 80 2.89 12.65 -2.87
C TRP A 80 1.48 12.24 -2.41
N PHE A 81 1.35 11.76 -1.17
CA PHE A 81 0.06 11.36 -0.62
C PHE A 81 -0.93 12.51 -0.51
N ASP A 82 -0.47 13.70 -0.14
CA ASP A 82 -1.31 14.91 -0.12
C ASP A 82 -1.85 15.25 -1.52
N ARG A 83 -1.02 15.13 -2.57
CA ARG A 83 -1.48 15.30 -3.96
C ARG A 83 -2.46 14.21 -4.39
N LEU A 84 -2.24 12.96 -3.98
CA LEU A 84 -3.18 11.86 -4.21
C LEU A 84 -4.54 12.17 -3.58
N LEU A 85 -4.58 12.69 -2.35
CA LEU A 85 -5.84 13.06 -1.69
C LEU A 85 -6.61 14.13 -2.45
N ILE A 86 -5.93 15.10 -3.05
CA ILE A 86 -6.56 16.11 -3.91
C ILE A 86 -7.15 15.44 -5.16
N LYS A 87 -6.39 14.53 -5.80
CA LYS A 87 -6.84 13.78 -6.99
C LYS A 87 -8.10 12.97 -6.69
N VAL A 88 -8.10 12.17 -5.62
CA VAL A 88 -9.25 11.31 -5.27
C VAL A 88 -10.47 12.11 -4.79
N ALA A 89 -10.27 13.28 -4.20
CA ALA A 89 -11.37 14.18 -3.85
C ALA A 89 -12.12 14.72 -5.08
N GLY A 90 -11.50 14.69 -6.25
CA GLY A 90 -12.13 15.05 -7.54
C GLY A 90 -12.93 13.91 -8.19
N TYR A 91 -12.91 12.71 -7.66
CA TYR A 91 -13.66 11.60 -8.23
C TYR A 91 -15.18 11.77 -8.06
N PRO A 92 -15.98 11.20 -8.96
CA PRO A 92 -17.42 11.27 -8.86
C PRO A 92 -17.94 10.58 -7.57
N PRO A 93 -19.13 10.95 -7.10
CA PRO A 93 -19.73 10.28 -5.94
C PRO A 93 -19.94 8.78 -6.18
N SER A 94 -19.57 7.97 -5.21
CA SER A 94 -19.71 6.51 -5.24
C SER A 94 -20.31 5.97 -3.95
N LYS A 95 -20.98 4.83 -4.05
CA LYS A 95 -21.43 4.07 -2.88
C LYS A 95 -20.26 3.46 -2.10
N ILE A 96 -19.15 3.25 -2.78
CA ILE A 96 -17.90 2.77 -2.20
C ILE A 96 -16.93 3.96 -2.22
N PRO A 97 -16.77 4.67 -1.09
CA PRO A 97 -15.85 5.80 -1.03
C PRO A 97 -14.40 5.31 -1.14
N VAL A 98 -13.59 6.08 -1.85
CA VAL A 98 -12.14 5.86 -1.95
C VAL A 98 -11.49 6.24 -0.63
N SER A 99 -10.64 5.39 -0.11
CA SER A 99 -10.03 5.53 1.21
C SER A 99 -8.53 5.20 1.19
N PRO A 100 -7.72 6.02 0.52
CA PRO A 100 -6.30 5.72 0.33
C PRO A 100 -5.56 5.52 1.66
N CYS A 101 -4.67 4.54 1.66
CA CYS A 101 -3.65 4.41 2.69
C CYS A 101 -2.31 4.07 2.04
N LEU A 102 -1.28 4.83 2.41
CA LEU A 102 0.12 4.51 2.13
C LEU A 102 0.78 4.12 3.45
N ALA A 103 1.44 2.96 3.47
CA ALA A 103 2.18 2.45 4.61
C ALA A 103 3.67 2.38 4.28
N ILE A 104 4.51 2.76 5.23
CA ILE A 104 5.97 2.63 5.17
C ILE A 104 6.45 1.83 6.39
N SER A 105 7.40 0.92 6.20
CA SER A 105 8.09 0.28 7.31
C SER A 105 9.56 0.05 6.97
N PHE A 106 10.44 0.44 7.85
CA PHE A 106 11.88 0.18 7.77
C PHE A 106 12.25 -1.16 8.43
N ASP A 107 11.37 -1.70 9.25
CA ASP A 107 11.46 -3.00 9.86
C ASP A 107 10.52 -4.02 9.21
N LYS A 108 10.61 -5.28 9.66
CA LYS A 108 9.63 -6.29 9.29
C LYS A 108 8.29 -5.99 9.94
N ALA A 109 7.26 -5.85 9.11
CA ALA A 109 5.90 -5.74 9.60
C ALA A 109 5.35 -7.12 10.04
N PRO A 110 4.37 -7.17 10.95
CA PRO A 110 3.79 -8.42 11.45
C PRO A 110 3.16 -9.25 10.33
N GLU A 111 3.58 -10.50 10.14
CA GLU A 111 3.07 -11.39 9.07
C GLU A 111 1.55 -11.60 9.13
N HIS A 112 0.96 -11.54 10.32
CA HIS A 112 -0.48 -11.77 10.45
C HIS A 112 -1.31 -10.71 9.74
N TRP A 113 -0.81 -9.50 9.50
CA TRP A 113 -1.53 -8.50 8.70
C TRP A 113 -1.84 -9.00 7.29
N TYR A 114 -0.87 -9.70 6.69
CA TYR A 114 -1.08 -10.34 5.39
C TYR A 114 -2.05 -11.53 5.50
N TRP A 115 -1.75 -12.48 6.39
CA TRP A 115 -2.52 -13.72 6.46
C TRP A 115 -3.98 -13.51 6.85
N ASP A 116 -4.27 -12.58 7.73
CA ASP A 116 -5.63 -12.23 8.11
C ASP A 116 -6.38 -11.56 6.96
N ALA A 117 -5.73 -10.62 6.26
CA ALA A 117 -6.33 -9.88 5.15
C ALA A 117 -6.61 -10.74 3.90
N VAL A 118 -5.86 -11.83 3.68
CA VAL A 118 -6.10 -12.74 2.55
C VAL A 118 -7.10 -13.85 2.88
N ARG A 119 -7.30 -14.16 4.15
CA ARG A 119 -8.17 -15.26 4.62
C ARG A 119 -9.57 -14.85 5.03
N GLY A 120 -9.78 -13.59 5.32
CA GLY A 120 -11.06 -13.10 5.82
C GLY A 120 -11.18 -11.60 5.93
N TYR A 121 -12.30 -11.17 6.51
CA TYR A 121 -12.53 -9.77 6.80
C TYR A 121 -11.73 -9.32 8.02
N VAL A 122 -10.98 -8.25 7.86
CA VAL A 122 -10.22 -7.59 8.93
C VAL A 122 -10.82 -6.22 9.19
N LYS A 123 -11.06 -5.91 10.46
CA LYS A 123 -11.50 -4.57 10.88
C LYS A 123 -10.32 -3.59 10.80
N PRO A 124 -10.44 -2.49 10.04
CA PRO A 124 -9.35 -1.51 9.91
C PRO A 124 -8.83 -0.98 11.25
N GLU A 125 -9.72 -0.81 12.24
CA GLU A 125 -9.36 -0.33 13.57
C GLU A 125 -8.39 -1.27 14.31
N ASN A 126 -8.46 -2.57 14.03
CA ASN A 126 -7.52 -3.53 14.62
C ASN A 126 -6.11 -3.33 14.07
N ILE A 127 -6.00 -3.14 12.76
CA ILE A 127 -4.71 -2.85 12.11
C ILE A 127 -4.14 -1.52 12.61
N LEU A 128 -4.94 -0.46 12.69
CA LEU A 128 -4.50 0.84 13.22
C LEU A 128 -3.95 0.74 14.65
N ARG A 129 -4.68 0.05 15.52
CA ARG A 129 -4.23 -0.15 16.91
C ARG A 129 -2.93 -0.94 16.99
N ASP A 130 -2.82 -1.96 16.16
CA ASP A 130 -1.65 -2.82 16.13
C ASP A 130 -0.45 -2.09 15.52
N ALA A 131 -0.65 -1.33 14.45
CA ALA A 131 0.38 -0.51 13.81
C ALA A 131 0.99 0.52 14.75
N GLY A 132 0.20 1.07 15.69
CA GLY A 132 0.69 1.97 16.74
C GLY A 132 1.74 1.34 17.68
N ASN A 133 1.87 0.02 17.68
CA ASN A 133 2.89 -0.72 18.47
C ASN A 133 4.09 -1.15 17.59
N THR A 134 4.09 -0.79 16.32
CA THR A 134 5.19 -1.07 15.38
C THR A 134 5.85 0.23 14.95
N GLY A 135 6.96 0.15 14.23
CA GLY A 135 7.58 1.31 13.59
C GLY A 135 6.95 1.70 12.25
N ALA A 136 5.77 1.18 11.90
CA ALA A 136 5.12 1.48 10.65
C ALA A 136 4.55 2.91 10.64
N ILE A 137 4.83 3.65 9.57
CA ILE A 137 4.32 4.99 9.30
C ILE A 137 3.13 4.84 8.36
N LEU A 138 1.98 5.42 8.74
CA LEU A 138 0.75 5.34 7.97
C LEU A 138 0.29 6.73 7.55
N PHE A 139 0.13 6.93 6.23
CA PHE A 139 -0.51 8.09 5.64
C PHE A 139 -1.95 7.72 5.29
N LEU A 140 -2.89 8.34 5.94
CA LEU A 140 -4.33 8.13 5.75
C LEU A 140 -5.09 9.39 6.15
N LYS A 141 -6.37 9.50 5.80
CA LYS A 141 -7.22 10.63 6.20
C LYS A 141 -8.47 10.11 6.90
N ASN A 142 -9.63 10.65 6.60
CA ASN A 142 -10.88 10.42 7.36
C ASN A 142 -11.40 8.97 7.30
N GLU A 143 -11.28 8.34 6.15
CA GLU A 143 -11.63 6.94 5.96
C GLU A 143 -10.40 6.07 6.17
N ILE A 144 -10.58 4.88 6.70
CA ILE A 144 -9.47 4.03 7.17
C ILE A 144 -9.42 2.65 6.50
N SER A 145 -10.31 2.35 5.54
CA SER A 145 -10.41 0.99 4.99
C SER A 145 -9.16 0.55 4.23
N GLY A 146 -8.49 1.45 3.53
CA GLY A 146 -7.25 1.14 2.82
C GLY A 146 -6.08 0.70 3.70
N VAL A 147 -6.15 0.93 5.02
CA VAL A 147 -5.08 0.52 5.93
C VAL A 147 -4.86 -0.99 5.93
N VAL A 148 -5.93 -1.78 5.73
CA VAL A 148 -5.85 -3.24 5.75
C VAL A 148 -4.95 -3.75 4.62
N GLY A 149 -5.19 -3.29 3.40
CA GLY A 149 -4.40 -3.72 2.25
C GLY A 149 -2.99 -3.13 2.23
N ALA A 150 -2.83 -1.85 2.58
CA ALA A 150 -1.51 -1.22 2.64
C ALA A 150 -0.61 -1.92 3.67
N CYS A 151 -1.13 -2.24 4.87
CA CYS A 151 -0.40 -2.99 5.88
C CYS A 151 -0.15 -4.45 5.47
N ALA A 152 -1.10 -5.11 4.82
CA ALA A 152 -0.88 -6.45 4.26
C ALA A 152 0.25 -6.44 3.22
N ALA A 153 0.33 -5.39 2.39
CA ALA A 153 1.35 -5.28 1.35
C ALA A 153 2.77 -5.09 1.91
N ILE A 154 2.95 -4.40 3.03
CA ILE A 154 4.26 -4.26 3.67
C ILE A 154 4.65 -5.48 4.52
N SER A 155 3.69 -6.28 4.95
CA SER A 155 3.93 -7.43 5.84
C SER A 155 4.21 -8.73 5.11
N TRP A 156 3.75 -8.87 3.86
CA TRP A 156 4.02 -10.07 3.09
C TRP A 156 5.49 -10.17 2.69
N GLU A 157 6.09 -11.33 2.91
CA GLU A 157 7.43 -11.63 2.41
C GLU A 157 7.34 -12.76 1.37
N SER A 158 7.98 -12.56 0.21
CA SER A 158 8.08 -13.59 -0.80
C SER A 158 8.86 -14.77 -0.26
N ASN A 159 8.27 -15.94 -0.42
CA ASN A 159 8.87 -17.19 -0.02
C ASN A 159 8.81 -18.13 -1.23
N THR A 160 9.94 -18.62 -1.67
CA THR A 160 10.07 -19.47 -2.87
C THR A 160 9.18 -20.71 -2.84
N ASN A 161 8.68 -21.11 -1.66
CA ASN A 161 7.87 -22.30 -1.49
C ASN A 161 6.36 -22.03 -1.33
N SER A 162 5.94 -20.78 -1.13
CA SER A 162 4.55 -20.47 -0.77
C SER A 162 3.89 -19.39 -1.62
N SER A 163 4.64 -18.71 -2.48
CA SER A 163 4.07 -17.67 -3.34
C SER A 163 4.44 -17.90 -4.79
N TRP A 164 3.46 -17.69 -5.65
CA TRP A 164 3.65 -17.68 -7.07
C TRP A 164 2.94 -16.49 -7.69
N GLU A 165 3.50 -15.94 -8.70
CA GLU A 165 2.89 -14.93 -9.51
C GLU A 165 2.67 -15.48 -10.92
N LEU A 166 1.43 -15.41 -11.41
CA LEU A 166 1.13 -15.66 -12.80
C LEU A 166 1.14 -14.34 -13.55
N ILE A 167 2.15 -14.11 -14.35
CA ILE A 167 2.22 -12.99 -15.29
C ILE A 167 1.63 -13.46 -16.62
N ALA A 168 0.46 -12.93 -16.97
CA ALA A 168 -0.14 -13.14 -18.28
C ALA A 168 0.10 -11.91 -19.16
N TRP A 169 0.73 -12.10 -20.31
CA TRP A 169 0.89 -11.08 -21.35
C TRP A 169 -0.25 -11.22 -22.35
N ARG A 170 -0.81 -10.09 -22.75
CA ARG A 170 -1.72 -10.00 -23.89
C ARG A 170 -1.01 -9.37 -25.06
#